data_57f6cd3e8e9a0bb595c5a47f9ed34ba9
#
_entry.id   57f6cd3e8e9a0bb595c5a47f9ed34ba9
#
_cell.length_a   1.000
_cell.length_b   1.000
_cell.length_c   1.000
_cell.angle_alpha   90.00
_cell.angle_beta   90.00
_cell.angle_gamma   90.00
#
_symmetry.space_group_name_H-M   'P 1'
#
loop_
_entity.id
_entity.type
_entity.pdbx_description
1 polymer ?
#
loop_
_entity_poly.entity_id
_entity_poly.type
_entity_poly.pdbx_seq_one_letter_code
_entity_poly.pdbx_strand_id
1 'polypeptide(L)'
;IGGQEGADPAAIVYDAVAAAKARNADVLLCDTAGRLHNKKNLMEELKKINRILEKEYPDAYRETLVVLDATTGQNALNQAREFSECADITGIILTKMDGTAKGGIAVAIHSELGIPVKYIGVGETIEDLQKFDSNQFVNALFEVGEEKSGC
;
A
#
# COMPACT_ATOMS: atom_id res chain seq x y z
N ILE A 1 -1.31 8.87 17.98
CA ILE A 1 -1.66 7.88 19.03
C ILE A 1 -0.80 6.66 18.77
N GLY A 2 -0.05 6.24 19.75
CA GLY A 2 0.79 5.06 19.69
C GLY A 2 0.62 4.23 20.96
N GLY A 3 0.84 2.93 20.84
CA GLY A 3 0.85 2.02 21.99
C GLY A 3 2.24 1.87 22.58
N GLN A 4 2.31 1.36 23.80
CA GLN A 4 3.55 0.89 24.39
C GLN A 4 4.00 -0.39 23.68
N GLU A 5 5.28 -0.71 23.76
CA GLU A 5 5.82 -1.96 23.22
C GLU A 5 5.04 -3.18 23.80
N GLY A 6 4.50 -4.04 22.90
CA GLY A 6 3.66 -5.16 23.25
C GLY A 6 2.15 -4.89 23.39
N ALA A 7 1.69 -3.67 23.15
CA ALA A 7 0.26 -3.37 23.11
C ALA A 7 -0.44 -4.05 21.93
N ASP A 8 -1.72 -4.43 22.10
CA ASP A 8 -2.54 -4.99 21.00
C ASP A 8 -2.81 -3.90 19.94
N PRO A 9 -2.34 -4.05 18.68
CA PRO A 9 -2.56 -3.07 17.64
C PRO A 9 -4.05 -2.76 17.40
N ALA A 10 -4.92 -3.75 17.55
CA ALA A 10 -6.35 -3.58 17.41
C ALA A 10 -6.93 -2.63 18.48
N ALA A 11 -6.43 -2.70 19.72
CA ALA A 11 -6.83 -1.78 20.79
C ALA A 11 -6.37 -0.34 20.48
N ILE A 12 -5.15 -0.18 19.95
CA ILE A 12 -4.62 1.13 19.54
C ILE A 12 -5.49 1.74 18.45
N VAL A 13 -5.90 0.96 17.46
CA VAL A 13 -6.79 1.44 16.39
C VAL A 13 -8.17 1.84 16.96
N TYR A 14 -8.72 1.06 17.88
CA TYR A 14 -9.97 1.42 18.55
C TYR A 14 -9.88 2.79 19.25
N ASP A 15 -8.82 3.00 20.04
CA ASP A 15 -8.58 4.27 20.72
C ASP A 15 -8.34 5.42 19.73
N ALA A 16 -7.65 5.14 18.62
CA ALA A 16 -7.40 6.12 17.57
C ALA A 16 -8.69 6.55 16.88
N VAL A 17 -9.60 5.65 16.60
CA VAL A 17 -10.94 5.96 16.04
C VAL A 17 -11.75 6.80 17.02
N ALA A 18 -11.78 6.43 18.30
CA ALA A 18 -12.48 7.21 19.32
C ALA A 18 -11.93 8.63 19.43
N ALA A 19 -10.61 8.79 19.42
CA ALA A 19 -9.95 10.08 19.44
C ALA A 19 -10.19 10.91 18.16
N ALA A 20 -10.20 10.26 16.99
CA ALA A 20 -10.49 10.93 15.72
C ALA A 20 -11.93 11.50 15.72
N LYS A 21 -12.91 10.73 16.20
CA LYS A 21 -14.29 11.19 16.38
C LYS A 21 -14.39 12.38 17.34
N ALA A 22 -13.75 12.29 18.50
CA ALA A 22 -13.79 13.35 19.52
C ALA A 22 -13.15 14.65 19.03
N ARG A 23 -12.19 14.57 18.11
CA ARG A 23 -11.47 15.73 17.54
C ARG A 23 -12.07 16.23 16.22
N ASN A 24 -13.10 15.58 15.69
CA ASN A 24 -13.64 15.82 14.35
C ASN A 24 -12.54 15.79 13.27
N ALA A 25 -11.68 14.77 13.32
CA ALA A 25 -10.59 14.64 12.38
C ALA A 25 -11.14 14.25 10.99
N ASP A 26 -10.65 14.92 9.94
CA ASP A 26 -11.06 14.65 8.56
C ASP A 26 -10.42 13.36 8.02
N VAL A 27 -9.22 13.03 8.49
CA VAL A 27 -8.45 11.86 8.04
C VAL A 27 -7.83 11.16 9.24
N LEU A 28 -7.91 9.84 9.25
CA LEU A 28 -7.20 8.96 10.18
C LEU A 28 -6.27 8.05 9.38
N LEU A 29 -4.97 8.14 9.65
CA LEU A 29 -3.96 7.23 9.10
C LEU A 29 -3.59 6.18 10.14
N CYS A 30 -3.76 4.91 9.79
CA CYS A 30 -3.40 3.77 10.63
C CYS A 30 -2.19 3.07 10.00
N ASP A 31 -1.00 3.28 10.57
CA ASP A 31 0.20 2.53 10.19
C ASP A 31 0.22 1.19 10.89
N THR A 32 0.46 0.12 10.14
CA THR A 32 0.44 -1.26 10.64
C THR A 32 1.79 -1.94 10.41
N ALA A 33 2.09 -2.96 11.20
CA ALA A 33 3.25 -3.80 10.95
C ALA A 33 3.14 -4.45 9.55
N GLY A 34 4.21 -4.37 8.77
CA GLY A 34 4.27 -4.92 7.41
C GLY A 34 5.23 -6.10 7.25
N ARG A 35 5.82 -6.60 8.34
CA ARG A 35 6.82 -7.67 8.27
C ARG A 35 6.16 -9.05 8.30
N LEU A 36 6.32 -9.79 7.20
CA LEU A 36 5.72 -11.12 7.00
C LEU A 36 6.44 -12.29 7.72
N HIS A 37 7.45 -12.05 8.57
CA HIS A 37 8.17 -13.13 9.25
C HIS A 37 7.30 -13.94 10.23
N ASN A 38 6.13 -13.43 10.65
CA ASN A 38 5.08 -14.20 11.30
C ASN A 38 3.74 -13.92 10.59
N LYS A 39 3.61 -14.42 9.38
CA LYS A 39 2.49 -14.19 8.46
C LYS A 39 1.13 -14.42 9.15
N LYS A 40 0.96 -15.56 9.82
CA LYS A 40 -0.34 -15.93 10.42
C LYS A 40 -0.81 -14.90 11.44
N ASN A 41 0.07 -14.46 12.34
CA ASN A 41 -0.27 -13.48 13.38
C ASN A 41 -0.58 -12.12 12.75
N LEU A 42 0.22 -11.68 11.76
CA LEU A 42 0.00 -10.43 11.06
C LEU A 42 -1.37 -10.43 10.36
N MET A 43 -1.73 -11.53 9.70
CA MET A 43 -3.00 -11.67 9.00
C MET A 43 -4.20 -11.64 9.96
N GLU A 44 -4.10 -12.30 11.10
CA GLU A 44 -5.13 -12.25 12.15
C GLU A 44 -5.28 -10.85 12.75
N GLU A 45 -4.17 -10.15 12.94
CA GLU A 45 -4.13 -8.77 13.42
C GLU A 45 -4.81 -7.81 12.44
N LEU A 46 -4.47 -7.89 11.16
CA LEU A 46 -5.11 -7.07 10.12
C LEU A 46 -6.61 -7.31 10.02
N LYS A 47 -7.06 -8.56 10.15
CA LYS A 47 -8.48 -8.90 10.20
C LYS A 47 -9.19 -8.29 11.42
N LYS A 48 -8.53 -8.28 12.59
CA LYS A 48 -9.09 -7.63 13.79
C LYS A 48 -9.23 -6.12 13.59
N ILE A 49 -8.18 -5.47 13.08
CA ILE A 49 -8.18 -4.04 12.78
C ILE A 49 -9.33 -3.69 11.82
N ASN A 50 -9.47 -4.45 10.74
CA ASN A 50 -10.53 -4.22 9.76
C ASN A 50 -11.94 -4.32 10.39
N ARG A 51 -12.19 -5.35 11.21
CA ARG A 51 -13.46 -5.51 11.94
C ARG A 51 -13.75 -4.34 12.87
N ILE A 52 -12.73 -3.80 13.54
CA ILE A 52 -12.91 -2.63 14.42
C ILE A 52 -13.30 -1.41 13.60
N LEU A 53 -12.60 -1.15 12.49
CA LEU A 53 -12.91 -0.03 11.61
C LEU A 53 -14.32 -0.14 11.01
N GLU A 54 -14.74 -1.34 10.62
CA GLU A 54 -16.10 -1.59 10.12
C GLU A 54 -17.17 -1.31 11.16
N LYS A 55 -16.93 -1.72 12.39
CA LYS A 55 -17.89 -1.56 13.49
C LYS A 55 -17.94 -0.12 14.00
N GLU A 56 -16.78 0.47 14.24
CA GLU A 56 -16.67 1.76 14.92
C GLU A 56 -16.83 2.96 13.97
N TYR A 57 -16.57 2.77 12.67
CA TYR A 57 -16.64 3.84 11.68
C TYR A 57 -17.23 3.36 10.35
N PRO A 58 -18.50 2.86 10.35
CA PRO A 58 -19.12 2.23 9.18
C PRO A 58 -19.29 3.18 7.99
N ASP A 59 -19.50 4.48 8.25
CA ASP A 59 -19.77 5.49 7.22
C ASP A 59 -18.49 6.15 6.68
N ALA A 60 -17.31 5.82 7.22
CA ALA A 60 -16.07 6.38 6.73
C ALA A 60 -15.66 5.77 5.38
N TYR A 61 -15.23 6.62 4.46
CA TYR A 61 -14.49 6.14 3.29
C TYR A 61 -13.16 5.54 3.73
N ARG A 62 -12.90 4.30 3.33
CA ARG A 62 -11.72 3.55 3.74
C ARG A 62 -10.85 3.20 2.55
N GLU A 63 -9.57 3.40 2.72
CA GLU A 63 -8.54 2.91 1.82
C GLU A 63 -7.60 1.99 2.59
N THR A 64 -7.36 0.81 2.04
CA THR A 64 -6.36 -0.14 2.55
C THR A 64 -5.26 -0.23 1.51
N LEU A 65 -4.11 0.35 1.84
CA LEU A 65 -2.98 0.47 0.93
C LEU A 65 -1.84 -0.46 1.37
N VAL A 66 -1.31 -1.23 0.44
CA VAL A 66 -0.09 -2.02 0.66
C VAL A 66 1.10 -1.29 0.06
N VAL A 67 2.14 -1.12 0.87
CA VAL A 67 3.42 -0.55 0.42
C VAL A 67 4.38 -1.67 0.04
N LEU A 68 4.83 -1.68 -1.20
CA LEU A 68 5.68 -2.72 -1.77
C LEU A 68 6.94 -2.11 -2.38
N ASP A 69 8.05 -2.79 -2.21
CA ASP A 69 9.33 -2.44 -2.85
C ASP A 69 9.37 -3.01 -4.28
N ALA A 70 9.36 -2.13 -5.28
CA ALA A 70 9.36 -2.51 -6.68
C ALA A 70 10.63 -3.28 -7.10
N THR A 71 11.73 -3.13 -6.37
CA THR A 71 13.00 -3.82 -6.67
C THR A 71 12.94 -5.32 -6.40
N THR A 72 11.97 -5.77 -5.62
CA THR A 72 11.82 -7.18 -5.24
C THR A 72 11.09 -8.02 -6.30
N GLY A 73 10.58 -7.39 -7.36
CA GLY A 73 9.97 -8.07 -8.50
C GLY A 73 8.86 -9.05 -8.11
N GLN A 74 9.04 -10.34 -8.43
CA GLN A 74 8.06 -11.38 -8.14
C GLN A 74 7.69 -11.49 -6.65
N ASN A 75 8.60 -11.17 -5.74
CA ASN A 75 8.30 -11.14 -4.31
C ASN A 75 7.27 -10.06 -3.95
N ALA A 76 7.32 -8.89 -4.60
CA ALA A 76 6.31 -7.85 -4.40
C ALA A 76 4.92 -8.34 -4.83
N LEU A 77 4.82 -9.03 -5.97
CA LEU A 77 3.56 -9.61 -6.45
C LEU A 77 3.02 -10.67 -5.49
N ASN A 78 3.88 -11.55 -4.99
CA ASN A 78 3.51 -12.56 -4.01
C ASN A 78 3.01 -11.92 -2.70
N GLN A 79 3.69 -10.90 -2.20
CA GLN A 79 3.25 -10.14 -1.03
C GLN A 79 1.88 -9.48 -1.26
N ALA A 80 1.68 -8.84 -2.41
CA ALA A 80 0.38 -8.25 -2.76
C ALA A 80 -0.75 -9.28 -2.72
N ARG A 81 -0.51 -10.48 -3.28
CA ARG A 81 -1.47 -11.59 -3.26
C ARG A 81 -1.78 -12.04 -1.84
N GLU A 82 -0.76 -12.24 -1.02
CA GLU A 82 -0.92 -12.67 0.37
C GLU A 82 -1.70 -11.66 1.21
N PHE A 83 -1.43 -10.37 1.05
CA PHE A 83 -2.19 -9.32 1.75
C PHE A 83 -3.64 -9.25 1.26
N SER A 84 -3.90 -9.47 -0.04
CA SER A 84 -5.27 -9.45 -0.59
C SER A 84 -6.16 -10.60 -0.09
N GLU A 85 -5.57 -11.69 0.38
CA GLU A 85 -6.30 -12.82 0.97
C GLU A 85 -6.87 -12.51 2.36
N CYS A 86 -6.39 -11.49 3.03
CA CYS A 86 -6.73 -11.21 4.43
C CYS A 86 -7.26 -9.80 4.71
N ALA A 87 -7.09 -8.90 3.76
CA ALA A 87 -7.61 -7.54 3.86
C ALA A 87 -8.13 -7.09 2.48
N ASP A 88 -9.18 -6.29 2.49
CA ASP A 88 -9.73 -5.67 1.28
C ASP A 88 -8.79 -4.56 0.81
N ILE A 89 -7.75 -4.95 0.08
CA ILE A 89 -6.76 -4.01 -0.46
C ILE A 89 -7.40 -3.18 -1.56
N THR A 90 -7.41 -1.87 -1.39
CA THR A 90 -7.99 -0.92 -2.35
C THR A 90 -6.94 -0.31 -3.28
N GLY A 91 -5.68 -0.43 -2.94
CA GLY A 91 -4.60 0.11 -3.77
C GLY A 91 -3.21 -0.28 -3.29
N ILE A 92 -2.25 -0.04 -4.15
CA ILE A 92 -0.83 -0.34 -3.95
C ILE A 92 -0.03 0.94 -4.05
N ILE A 93 0.97 1.05 -3.18
CA ILE A 93 2.04 2.04 -3.27
C ILE A 93 3.32 1.28 -3.64
N LEU A 94 3.90 1.59 -4.79
CA LEU A 94 5.17 1.02 -5.22
C LEU A 94 6.31 1.98 -4.90
N THR A 95 7.24 1.56 -4.06
CA THR A 95 8.42 2.34 -3.72
C THR A 95 9.62 1.96 -4.59
N LYS A 96 10.65 2.80 -4.60
CA LYS A 96 11.92 2.59 -5.33
C LYS A 96 11.73 2.45 -6.84
N MET A 97 10.80 3.25 -7.39
CA MET A 97 10.47 3.27 -8.82
C MET A 97 11.43 4.14 -9.66
N ASP A 98 12.47 4.68 -9.06
CA ASP A 98 13.49 5.53 -9.68
C ASP A 98 14.43 4.80 -10.66
N GLY A 99 14.25 3.50 -10.85
CA GLY A 99 14.97 2.68 -11.83
C GLY A 99 14.08 2.22 -12.99
N THR A 100 14.60 2.28 -14.22
CA THR A 100 13.85 2.03 -15.48
C THR A 100 13.32 0.60 -15.65
N ALA A 101 13.91 -0.41 -14.96
CA ALA A 101 13.50 -1.82 -15.10
C ALA A 101 12.27 -2.22 -14.25
N LYS A 102 11.70 -1.30 -13.45
CA LYS A 102 10.75 -1.64 -12.39
C LYS A 102 9.29 -1.49 -12.81
N GLY A 103 9.03 -0.95 -14.00
CA GLY A 103 7.68 -0.72 -14.51
C GLY A 103 6.85 -1.98 -14.70
N GLY A 104 7.49 -3.10 -15.04
CA GLY A 104 6.80 -4.37 -15.25
C GLY A 104 6.04 -4.89 -14.04
N ILE A 105 6.48 -4.58 -12.81
CA ILE A 105 5.78 -5.01 -11.60
C ILE A 105 4.41 -4.34 -11.43
N ALA A 106 4.28 -3.06 -11.81
CA ALA A 106 3.00 -2.36 -11.76
C ALA A 106 1.97 -3.01 -12.70
N VAL A 107 2.41 -3.37 -13.91
CA VAL A 107 1.57 -4.06 -14.89
C VAL A 107 1.20 -5.46 -14.39
N ALA A 108 2.15 -6.22 -13.84
CA ALA A 108 1.91 -7.57 -13.33
C ALA A 108 0.88 -7.56 -12.18
N ILE A 109 1.03 -6.67 -11.20
CA ILE A 109 0.10 -6.55 -10.08
C ILE A 109 -1.31 -6.23 -10.58
N HIS A 110 -1.45 -5.26 -11.48
CA HIS A 110 -2.76 -4.90 -12.02
C HIS A 110 -3.40 -6.04 -12.81
N SER A 111 -2.64 -6.71 -13.68
CA SER A 111 -3.18 -7.77 -14.54
C SER A 111 -3.53 -9.04 -13.77
N GLU A 112 -2.76 -9.40 -12.75
CA GLU A 112 -2.98 -10.65 -12.01
C GLU A 112 -3.95 -10.49 -10.83
N LEU A 113 -3.94 -9.35 -10.15
CA LEU A 113 -4.72 -9.15 -8.92
C LEU A 113 -5.87 -8.16 -9.08
N GLY A 114 -5.92 -7.41 -10.18
CA GLY A 114 -6.93 -6.37 -10.39
C GLY A 114 -6.84 -5.18 -9.42
N ILE A 115 -5.76 -5.11 -8.61
CA ILE A 115 -5.57 -4.05 -7.63
C ILE A 115 -4.84 -2.88 -8.29
N PRO A 116 -5.37 -1.64 -8.19
CA PRO A 116 -4.72 -0.50 -8.82
C PRO A 116 -3.49 -0.05 -8.06
N VAL A 117 -2.43 0.30 -8.77
CA VAL A 117 -1.34 1.11 -8.22
C VAL A 117 -1.84 2.54 -8.10
N LYS A 118 -1.81 3.12 -6.91
CA LYS A 118 -2.31 4.47 -6.65
C LYS A 118 -1.20 5.51 -6.52
N TYR A 119 -0.08 5.10 -5.93
CA TYR A 119 1.08 5.98 -5.71
C TYR A 119 2.37 5.26 -6.03
N ILE A 120 3.36 6.04 -6.41
CA ILE A 120 4.74 5.58 -6.62
C ILE A 120 5.70 6.45 -5.82
N GLY A 121 6.73 5.83 -5.25
CA GLY A 121 7.87 6.49 -4.63
C GLY A 121 9.07 6.43 -5.57
N VAL A 122 9.59 7.59 -5.93
CA VAL A 122 10.73 7.76 -6.85
C VAL A 122 11.96 8.35 -6.18
N GLY A 123 11.97 8.43 -4.87
CA GLY A 123 13.05 8.97 -4.03
C GLY A 123 12.70 8.91 -2.55
N GLU A 124 13.36 9.75 -1.75
CA GLU A 124 13.31 9.72 -0.28
C GLU A 124 12.61 10.94 0.34
N THR A 125 12.21 11.94 -0.46
CA THR A 125 11.53 13.13 0.02
C THR A 125 10.01 13.00 -0.10
N ILE A 126 9.28 13.90 0.55
CA ILE A 126 7.80 13.88 0.48
C ILE A 126 7.28 14.16 -0.92
N GLU A 127 8.02 14.96 -1.70
CA GLU A 127 7.70 15.29 -3.10
C GLU A 127 7.93 14.10 -4.04
N ASP A 128 8.73 13.11 -3.61
CA ASP A 128 9.02 11.90 -4.36
C ASP A 128 7.91 10.85 -4.24
N LEU A 129 6.92 11.06 -3.38
CA LEU A 129 5.69 10.28 -3.35
C LEU A 129 4.67 10.90 -4.31
N GLN A 130 4.48 10.27 -5.47
CA GLN A 130 3.66 10.80 -6.55
C GLN A 130 2.43 9.94 -6.79
N LYS A 131 1.33 10.57 -7.21
CA LYS A 131 0.16 9.84 -7.68
C LYS A 131 0.53 9.07 -8.96
N PHE A 132 0.14 7.82 -9.03
CA PHE A 132 0.38 7.02 -10.23
C PHE A 132 -0.52 7.48 -11.38
N ASP A 133 0.08 7.82 -12.50
CA ASP A 133 -0.60 8.12 -13.77
C ASP A 133 -0.23 7.06 -14.80
N SER A 134 -1.22 6.26 -15.19
CA SER A 134 -1.02 5.15 -16.12
C SER A 134 -0.59 5.60 -17.52
N ASN A 135 -1.05 6.76 -17.97
CA ASN A 135 -0.69 7.30 -19.31
C ASN A 135 0.75 7.78 -19.34
N GLN A 136 1.16 8.54 -18.31
CA GLN A 136 2.57 8.96 -18.19
C GLN A 136 3.49 7.76 -18.05
N PHE A 137 3.07 6.75 -17.28
CA PHE A 137 3.84 5.54 -17.08
C PHE A 137 4.04 4.73 -18.35
N VAL A 138 2.97 4.52 -19.13
CA VAL A 138 3.03 3.81 -20.41
C VAL A 138 3.90 4.58 -21.42
N ASN A 139 3.73 5.89 -21.53
CA ASN A 139 4.55 6.73 -22.41
C ASN A 139 6.04 6.61 -22.06
N ALA A 140 6.40 6.70 -20.77
CA ALA A 140 7.78 6.55 -20.33
C ALA A 140 8.38 5.17 -20.66
N LEU A 141 7.57 4.09 -20.62
CA LEU A 141 8.01 2.75 -21.01
C LEU A 141 8.33 2.64 -22.51
N PHE A 142 7.57 3.31 -23.37
CA PHE A 142 7.76 3.27 -24.83
C PHE A 142 8.83 4.24 -25.32
N GLU A 143 8.96 5.44 -24.73
CA GLU A 143 10.01 6.41 -25.07
C GLU A 143 11.41 5.86 -24.84
N VAL A 144 11.62 5.06 -23.81
CA VAL A 144 12.90 4.38 -23.55
C VAL A 144 13.24 3.32 -24.62
N GLY A 145 12.25 2.85 -25.38
CA GLY A 145 12.42 1.88 -26.47
C GLY A 145 12.94 2.50 -27.78
N GLU A 146 12.73 3.78 -28.02
CA GLU A 146 13.09 4.44 -29.29
C GLU A 146 14.54 4.92 -29.36
N GLU A 147 15.18 5.21 -28.23
CA GLU A 147 16.60 5.67 -28.22
C GLU A 147 17.65 4.56 -28.48
N LYS A 148 17.28 3.30 -28.64
CA LYS A 148 18.22 2.19 -28.91
C LYS A 148 18.21 1.64 -30.35
N SER A 149 17.43 2.22 -31.25
CA SER A 149 17.40 1.78 -32.67
C SER A 149 18.03 2.77 -33.65
N GLY A 150 18.89 3.65 -33.17
CA GLY A 150 19.66 4.59 -34.00
C GLY A 150 21.15 4.28 -33.97
N CYS A 151 21.59 3.26 -34.71
CA CYS A 151 22.94 3.12 -35.24
C CYS A 151 22.91 2.19 -36.44
#